data_f0b39c6aa589606d0df53c6016c5e8da
#
_entry.id   f0b39c6aa589606d0df53c6016c5e8da
#
_cell.length_a   1.000
_cell.length_b   1.000
_cell.length_c   1.000
_cell.angle_alpha   90.00
_cell.angle_beta   90.00
_cell.angle_gamma   90.00
#
_symmetry.space_group_name_H-M   'P 1'
#
loop_
_entity.id
_entity.type
_entity.pdbx_description
1 polymer ?
#
loop_
_entity_poly.entity_id
_entity_poly.type
_entity_poly.pdbx_seq_one_letter_code
_entity_poly.pdbx_strand_id
1 'polypeptide(L)'
;MKTVHFIRHGETEQNAQKVWQGHTDTPLNKKGIEQAKLLSERISSRGTNVYTSDLKRASQTASFLSSSPVLRDNLREINVGDFTGMSVKDTYTSNHEIFQSLQNDSFQFPNGESVKEFKDRVRKELEYIFNQTEEDSETVVVTHGFFIGTAIGLTLGFNTYPFPIGDITNTSISTIVKRETVTQVNKFNDSIHLSKESIDFPAKSKDNVITFIRHGQTDSNLEGIWQGHIDNPLNETGIKEASLLKGLFKNYNLYISSPYKRANQTLSLITENNIEISDELTEMNLGQWEGLTTSEILNKYQKNFIEALFINHKTKYGIDGESIHEAGKRVENLISDLEKKKLLMASHGGTIKSAITNLIKSPDSKAASAFTIPNNLGVSCLVPKDNKYFLWSYNVGKIGYENISYNK
;
A
#
# COMPACT_ATOMS: atom_id res chain seq x y z
N MET A 1 -6.39 1.43 -18.54
CA MET A 1 -5.67 1.00 -17.31
C MET A 1 -6.39 -0.18 -16.67
N LYS A 2 -5.68 -1.24 -16.35
CA LYS A 2 -6.25 -2.42 -15.67
C LYS A 2 -6.04 -2.32 -14.16
N THR A 3 -7.06 -2.60 -13.35
CA THR A 3 -7.01 -2.52 -11.89
C THR A 3 -7.35 -3.87 -11.28
N VAL A 4 -6.50 -4.37 -10.37
CA VAL A 4 -6.74 -5.63 -9.66
C VAL A 4 -6.67 -5.38 -8.15
N HIS A 5 -7.76 -5.73 -7.47
CA HIS A 5 -7.91 -5.64 -6.02
C HIS A 5 -7.68 -7.00 -5.39
N PHE A 6 -6.58 -7.17 -4.68
CA PHE A 6 -6.28 -8.34 -3.90
C PHE A 6 -6.83 -8.19 -2.49
N ILE A 7 -7.60 -9.14 -2.03
CA ILE A 7 -8.27 -9.14 -0.73
C ILE A 7 -7.82 -10.37 0.04
N ARG A 8 -7.31 -10.17 1.25
CA ARG A 8 -7.06 -11.31 2.15
C ARG A 8 -8.40 -11.83 2.67
N HIS A 9 -8.56 -13.15 2.72
CA HIS A 9 -9.74 -13.79 3.32
C HIS A 9 -10.03 -13.29 4.75
N GLY A 10 -11.28 -13.42 5.22
CA GLY A 10 -11.69 -13.12 6.58
C GLY A 10 -11.00 -13.99 7.63
N GLU A 11 -11.11 -13.63 8.90
CA GLU A 11 -10.46 -14.34 9.99
C GLU A 11 -10.95 -15.78 10.12
N THR A 12 -10.03 -16.70 10.42
CA THR A 12 -10.29 -18.09 10.77
C THR A 12 -9.88 -18.33 12.22
N GLU A 13 -10.30 -19.45 12.83
CA GLU A 13 -9.86 -19.82 14.17
C GLU A 13 -8.34 -19.93 14.26
N GLN A 14 -7.72 -20.49 13.22
CA GLN A 14 -6.25 -20.59 13.15
C GLN A 14 -5.55 -19.23 13.06
N ASN A 15 -6.17 -18.22 12.42
CA ASN A 15 -5.64 -16.85 12.47
C ASN A 15 -5.66 -16.28 13.89
N ALA A 16 -6.78 -16.47 14.61
CA ALA A 16 -6.91 -16.03 16.00
C ALA A 16 -5.89 -16.70 16.92
N GLN A 17 -5.60 -17.97 16.70
CA GLN A 17 -4.62 -18.75 17.43
C GLN A 17 -3.15 -18.51 16.98
N LYS A 18 -2.95 -17.76 15.89
CA LYS A 18 -1.62 -17.51 15.30
C LYS A 18 -0.85 -18.76 14.93
N VAL A 19 -1.52 -19.73 14.30
CA VAL A 19 -0.92 -20.95 13.77
C VAL A 19 -0.84 -20.95 12.26
N TRP A 20 0.14 -21.68 11.70
CA TRP A 20 0.30 -21.87 10.27
C TRP A 20 -0.84 -22.67 9.67
N GLN A 21 -1.47 -22.16 8.62
CA GLN A 21 -2.59 -22.82 7.95
C GLN A 21 -2.19 -23.55 6.67
N GLY A 22 -1.29 -22.96 5.87
CA GLY A 22 -0.95 -23.49 4.56
C GLY A 22 -2.19 -23.83 3.73
N HIS A 23 -2.28 -25.07 3.27
CA HIS A 23 -3.40 -25.59 2.48
C HIS A 23 -4.53 -26.23 3.32
N THR A 24 -4.51 -26.12 4.65
CA THR A 24 -5.64 -26.60 5.48
C THR A 24 -6.92 -25.87 5.07
N ASP A 25 -7.98 -26.63 4.86
CA ASP A 25 -9.27 -26.12 4.38
C ASP A 25 -10.17 -25.65 5.53
N THR A 26 -9.70 -24.65 6.27
CA THR A 26 -10.38 -24.06 7.43
C THR A 26 -11.42 -23.02 7.00
N PRO A 27 -12.66 -23.05 7.56
CA PRO A 27 -13.68 -22.04 7.28
C PRO A 27 -13.40 -20.73 8.01
N LEU A 28 -14.15 -19.68 7.68
CA LEU A 28 -14.22 -18.45 8.44
C LEU A 28 -14.78 -18.70 9.85
N ASN A 29 -14.25 -17.98 10.85
CA ASN A 29 -14.87 -17.88 12.17
C ASN A 29 -15.96 -16.78 12.17
N LYS A 30 -16.66 -16.58 13.29
CA LYS A 30 -17.73 -15.57 13.41
C LYS A 30 -17.23 -14.16 13.04
N LYS A 31 -16.05 -13.79 13.51
CA LYS A 31 -15.46 -12.49 13.22
C LYS A 31 -15.09 -12.36 11.73
N GLY A 32 -14.57 -13.41 11.10
CA GLY A 32 -14.28 -13.43 9.67
C GLY A 32 -15.52 -13.25 8.79
N ILE A 33 -16.66 -13.80 9.21
CA ILE A 33 -17.96 -13.59 8.55
C ILE A 33 -18.39 -12.11 8.65
N GLU A 34 -18.26 -11.50 9.82
CA GLU A 34 -18.55 -10.07 10.01
C GLU A 34 -17.63 -9.18 9.19
N GLN A 35 -16.34 -9.48 9.16
CA GLN A 35 -15.37 -8.78 8.31
C GLN A 35 -15.73 -8.86 6.82
N ALA A 36 -16.15 -10.03 6.35
CA ALA A 36 -16.57 -10.23 4.95
C ALA A 36 -17.85 -9.45 4.61
N LYS A 37 -18.80 -9.31 5.56
CA LYS A 37 -19.99 -8.45 5.39
C LYS A 37 -19.59 -6.98 5.25
N LEU A 38 -18.79 -6.44 6.19
CA LEU A 38 -18.30 -5.06 6.12
C LEU A 38 -17.52 -4.77 4.84
N LEU A 39 -16.75 -5.75 4.37
CA LEU A 39 -16.06 -5.67 3.08
C LEU A 39 -17.05 -5.53 1.92
N SER A 40 -18.13 -6.33 1.91
CA SER A 40 -19.14 -6.31 0.85
C SER A 40 -19.95 -5.00 0.80
N GLU A 41 -20.09 -4.30 1.91
CA GLU A 41 -20.69 -2.97 1.97
C GLU A 41 -19.79 -1.90 1.33
N ARG A 42 -18.47 -2.12 1.36
CA ARG A 42 -17.48 -1.20 0.82
C ARG A 42 -17.17 -1.42 -0.65
N ILE A 43 -17.18 -2.68 -1.12
CA ILE A 43 -16.86 -3.03 -2.50
C ILE A 43 -18.17 -3.38 -3.23
N SER A 44 -18.56 -2.55 -4.18
CA SER A 44 -19.60 -2.93 -5.14
C SER A 44 -18.96 -3.74 -6.26
N SER A 45 -19.10 -5.07 -6.21
CA SER A 45 -18.61 -5.98 -7.25
C SER A 45 -19.58 -6.19 -8.40
N ARG A 46 -20.63 -5.36 -8.54
CA ARG A 46 -21.61 -5.49 -9.64
C ARG A 46 -20.92 -5.30 -10.99
N GLY A 47 -20.90 -6.37 -11.78
CA GLY A 47 -20.27 -6.38 -13.10
C GLY A 47 -18.75 -6.58 -13.09
N THR A 48 -18.15 -6.84 -11.94
CA THR A 48 -16.72 -7.08 -11.78
C THR A 48 -16.43 -8.58 -11.74
N ASN A 49 -15.39 -9.05 -12.41
CA ASN A 49 -14.92 -10.43 -12.29
C ASN A 49 -14.35 -10.67 -10.89
N VAL A 50 -14.82 -11.71 -10.22
CA VAL A 50 -14.32 -12.13 -8.91
C VAL A 50 -13.64 -13.50 -9.02
N TYR A 51 -12.33 -13.51 -8.80
CA TYR A 51 -11.54 -14.74 -8.68
C TYR A 51 -11.27 -15.02 -7.20
N THR A 52 -11.16 -16.29 -6.84
CA THR A 52 -10.86 -16.66 -5.46
C THR A 52 -10.05 -17.94 -5.39
N SER A 53 -9.20 -18.05 -4.38
CA SER A 53 -8.65 -19.33 -3.96
C SER A 53 -9.81 -20.29 -3.65
N ASP A 54 -9.64 -21.54 -3.99
CA ASP A 54 -10.60 -22.61 -3.73
C ASP A 54 -10.66 -23.04 -2.26
N LEU A 55 -9.71 -22.61 -1.41
CA LEU A 55 -9.75 -22.87 0.03
C LEU A 55 -10.94 -22.17 0.69
N LYS A 56 -11.68 -22.89 1.56
CA LYS A 56 -12.95 -22.46 2.16
C LYS A 56 -12.94 -21.02 2.68
N ARG A 57 -11.92 -20.64 3.44
CA ARG A 57 -11.83 -19.28 3.99
C ARG A 57 -11.84 -18.18 2.93
N ALA A 58 -11.22 -18.42 1.78
CA ALA A 58 -11.20 -17.48 0.66
C ALA A 58 -12.51 -17.53 -0.13
N SER A 59 -12.98 -18.71 -0.50
CA SER A 59 -14.24 -18.88 -1.25
C SER A 59 -15.47 -18.40 -0.46
N GLN A 60 -15.51 -18.61 0.87
CA GLN A 60 -16.54 -18.05 1.74
C GLN A 60 -16.47 -16.52 1.80
N THR A 61 -15.27 -15.93 1.85
CA THR A 61 -15.13 -14.46 1.80
C THR A 61 -15.63 -13.93 0.45
N ALA A 62 -15.26 -14.58 -0.66
CA ALA A 62 -15.66 -14.19 -2.01
C ALA A 62 -17.18 -14.29 -2.23
N SER A 63 -17.89 -15.24 -1.57
CA SER A 63 -19.34 -15.38 -1.69
C SER A 63 -20.15 -14.17 -1.19
N PHE A 64 -19.56 -13.33 -0.35
CA PHE A 64 -20.17 -12.03 0.03
C PHE A 64 -20.02 -10.98 -1.07
N LEU A 65 -19.10 -11.16 -2.01
CA LEU A 65 -18.81 -10.22 -3.08
C LEU A 65 -19.46 -10.61 -4.41
N SER A 66 -19.61 -11.92 -4.68
CA SER A 66 -20.18 -12.45 -5.91
C SER A 66 -20.91 -13.76 -5.65
N SER A 67 -22.03 -13.97 -6.35
CA SER A 67 -22.77 -15.25 -6.31
C SER A 67 -22.06 -16.37 -7.09
N SER A 68 -21.10 -16.03 -7.95
CA SER A 68 -20.42 -16.99 -8.83
C SER A 68 -18.94 -16.66 -8.98
N PRO A 69 -18.14 -16.67 -7.88
CA PRO A 69 -16.72 -16.42 -7.99
C PRO A 69 -16.01 -17.57 -8.71
N VAL A 70 -14.99 -17.23 -9.52
CA VAL A 70 -14.19 -18.22 -10.24
C VAL A 70 -13.11 -18.77 -9.30
N LEU A 71 -13.21 -20.08 -9.01
CA LEU A 71 -12.26 -20.78 -8.14
C LEU A 71 -10.95 -21.05 -8.88
N ARG A 72 -9.82 -20.79 -8.22
CA ARG A 72 -8.47 -21.03 -8.75
C ARG A 72 -7.53 -21.54 -7.66
N ASP A 73 -6.98 -22.73 -7.86
CA ASP A 73 -6.02 -23.34 -6.95
C ASP A 73 -4.65 -22.61 -6.92
N ASN A 74 -4.28 -21.97 -8.03
CA ASN A 74 -3.08 -21.12 -8.08
C ASN A 74 -3.15 -19.89 -7.17
N LEU A 75 -4.34 -19.51 -6.68
CA LEU A 75 -4.52 -18.44 -5.69
C LEU A 75 -4.39 -18.93 -4.24
N ARG A 76 -4.08 -20.21 -4.00
CA ARG A 76 -3.86 -20.74 -2.64
C ARG A 76 -2.69 -20.05 -1.93
N GLU A 77 -2.74 -20.11 -0.60
CA GLU A 77 -1.60 -19.75 0.27
C GLU A 77 -0.36 -20.59 -0.04
N ILE A 78 0.80 -20.18 0.45
CA ILE A 78 1.98 -21.04 0.38
C ILE A 78 1.71 -22.35 1.14
N ASN A 79 2.10 -23.48 0.54
CA ASN A 79 2.04 -24.76 1.23
C ASN A 79 3.20 -24.87 2.23
N VAL A 80 2.88 -24.76 3.51
CA VAL A 80 3.88 -24.80 4.58
C VAL A 80 4.19 -26.23 5.07
N GLY A 81 3.64 -27.24 4.39
CA GLY A 81 3.90 -28.66 4.68
C GLY A 81 3.74 -29.00 6.16
N ASP A 82 4.79 -29.56 6.77
CA ASP A 82 4.81 -30.04 8.17
C ASP A 82 4.64 -28.90 9.20
N PHE A 83 4.77 -27.63 8.81
CA PHE A 83 4.51 -26.52 9.73
C PHE A 83 3.01 -26.25 9.93
N THR A 84 2.16 -26.90 9.16
CA THR A 84 0.70 -26.77 9.28
C THR A 84 0.23 -27.09 10.71
N GLY A 85 -0.53 -26.18 11.32
CA GLY A 85 -1.02 -26.32 12.70
C GLY A 85 -0.02 -25.93 13.79
N MET A 86 1.24 -25.68 13.47
CA MET A 86 2.22 -25.21 14.45
C MET A 86 2.03 -23.73 14.76
N SER A 87 2.37 -23.33 16.00
CA SER A 87 2.43 -21.92 16.38
C SER A 87 3.46 -21.16 15.54
N VAL A 88 3.06 -20.04 14.95
CA VAL A 88 3.99 -19.18 14.19
C VAL A 88 5.16 -18.75 15.05
N LYS A 89 4.90 -18.34 16.31
CA LYS A 89 5.93 -17.89 17.25
C LYS A 89 6.93 -19.01 17.59
N ASP A 90 6.41 -20.20 17.92
CA ASP A 90 7.26 -21.31 18.33
C ASP A 90 8.09 -21.83 17.16
N THR A 91 7.51 -21.85 15.96
CA THR A 91 8.23 -22.21 14.74
C THR A 91 9.39 -21.25 14.48
N TYR A 92 9.18 -19.92 14.63
CA TYR A 92 10.27 -18.93 14.52
C TYR A 92 11.34 -19.11 15.58
N THR A 93 10.97 -19.45 16.81
CA THR A 93 11.91 -19.61 17.91
C THR A 93 12.74 -20.90 17.79
N SER A 94 12.10 -22.00 17.41
CA SER A 94 12.72 -23.33 17.32
C SER A 94 13.49 -23.56 16.03
N ASN A 95 13.23 -22.78 14.98
CA ASN A 95 13.79 -22.97 13.65
C ASN A 95 14.42 -21.66 13.10
N HIS A 96 15.12 -20.91 13.96
CA HIS A 96 15.71 -19.62 13.60
C HIS A 96 16.61 -19.71 12.36
N GLU A 97 17.40 -20.76 12.22
CA GLU A 97 18.24 -21.01 11.03
C GLU A 97 17.40 -21.22 9.77
N ILE A 98 16.24 -21.89 9.89
CA ILE A 98 15.31 -22.10 8.78
C ILE A 98 14.77 -20.75 8.31
N PHE A 99 14.40 -19.85 9.22
CA PHE A 99 13.88 -18.52 8.85
C PHE A 99 14.97 -17.58 8.32
N GLN A 100 16.22 -17.75 8.72
CA GLN A 100 17.34 -17.09 8.04
C GLN A 100 17.49 -17.59 6.60
N SER A 101 17.25 -18.87 6.35
CA SER A 101 17.29 -19.45 5.00
C SER A 101 16.12 -19.05 4.10
N LEU A 102 15.00 -18.52 4.65
CA LEU A 102 13.94 -17.87 3.86
C LEU A 102 14.45 -16.67 3.04
N GLN A 103 15.59 -16.11 3.38
CA GLN A 103 16.28 -15.11 2.58
C GLN A 103 16.86 -15.69 1.28
N ASN A 104 16.86 -17.02 1.17
CA ASN A 104 17.29 -17.74 -0.01
C ASN A 104 16.09 -18.35 -0.74
N ASP A 105 15.94 -18.08 -2.03
CA ASP A 105 14.89 -18.65 -2.87
C ASP A 105 14.86 -20.19 -2.90
N SER A 106 15.95 -20.84 -2.46
CA SER A 106 16.06 -22.30 -2.36
C SER A 106 15.39 -22.89 -1.11
N PHE A 107 14.92 -22.06 -0.15
CA PHE A 107 14.23 -22.60 1.01
C PHE A 107 12.95 -23.33 0.60
N GLN A 108 12.81 -24.55 1.08
CA GLN A 108 11.63 -25.39 0.91
C GLN A 108 11.04 -25.76 2.26
N PHE A 109 9.73 -25.55 2.42
CA PHE A 109 9.02 -26.06 3.58
C PHE A 109 9.04 -27.59 3.57
N PRO A 110 9.39 -28.28 4.68
CA PRO A 110 9.36 -29.73 4.75
C PRO A 110 7.98 -30.27 4.29
N ASN A 111 7.97 -31.14 3.30
CA ASN A 111 6.75 -31.65 2.65
C ASN A 111 5.80 -30.56 2.10
N GLY A 112 6.31 -29.35 1.87
CA GLY A 112 5.59 -28.19 1.40
C GLY A 112 6.14 -27.62 0.09
N GLU A 113 5.88 -26.36 -0.15
CA GLU A 113 6.28 -25.59 -1.34
C GLU A 113 7.61 -24.87 -1.07
N SER A 114 8.48 -24.77 -2.06
CA SER A 114 9.64 -23.89 -1.95
C SER A 114 9.23 -22.42 -2.17
N VAL A 115 10.03 -21.50 -1.61
CA VAL A 115 9.84 -20.05 -1.82
C VAL A 115 9.89 -19.71 -3.30
N LYS A 116 10.76 -20.37 -4.07
CA LYS A 116 10.89 -20.17 -5.52
C LYS A 116 9.63 -20.61 -6.26
N GLU A 117 9.15 -21.84 -6.02
CA GLU A 117 7.93 -22.38 -6.65
C GLU A 117 6.73 -21.47 -6.35
N PHE A 118 6.58 -21.05 -5.10
CA PHE A 118 5.52 -20.13 -4.70
C PHE A 118 5.60 -18.79 -5.44
N LYS A 119 6.78 -18.15 -5.49
CA LYS A 119 6.99 -16.90 -6.24
C LYS A 119 6.65 -17.06 -7.72
N ASP A 120 7.07 -18.16 -8.33
CA ASP A 120 6.82 -18.43 -9.74
C ASP A 120 5.32 -18.68 -10.01
N ARG A 121 4.62 -19.33 -9.08
CA ARG A 121 3.17 -19.50 -9.13
C ARG A 121 2.45 -18.15 -9.01
N VAL A 122 2.84 -17.31 -8.04
CA VAL A 122 2.26 -15.96 -7.88
C VAL A 122 2.50 -15.12 -9.13
N ARG A 123 3.71 -15.14 -9.71
CA ARG A 123 4.03 -14.37 -10.93
C ARG A 123 3.15 -14.79 -12.11
N LYS A 124 3.02 -16.10 -12.36
CA LYS A 124 2.17 -16.65 -13.42
C LYS A 124 0.69 -16.28 -13.21
N GLU A 125 0.24 -16.33 -11.96
CA GLU A 125 -1.16 -16.01 -11.65
C GLU A 125 -1.45 -14.52 -11.76
N LEU A 126 -0.53 -13.64 -11.36
CA LEU A 126 -0.63 -12.19 -11.61
C LEU A 126 -0.76 -11.90 -13.11
N GLU A 127 0.09 -12.51 -13.92
CA GLU A 127 0.05 -12.36 -15.38
C GLU A 127 -1.30 -12.83 -15.95
N TYR A 128 -1.78 -14.01 -15.52
CA TYR A 128 -3.08 -14.53 -15.92
C TYR A 128 -4.20 -13.54 -15.56
N ILE A 129 -4.30 -13.09 -14.32
CA ILE A 129 -5.37 -12.18 -13.87
C ILE A 129 -5.34 -10.87 -14.67
N PHE A 130 -4.16 -10.26 -14.86
CA PHE A 130 -4.06 -9.05 -15.68
C PHE A 130 -4.41 -9.26 -17.15
N ASN A 131 -4.18 -10.46 -17.70
CA ASN A 131 -4.58 -10.79 -19.07
C ASN A 131 -6.11 -10.97 -19.20
N GLN A 132 -6.77 -11.49 -18.14
CA GLN A 132 -8.23 -11.61 -18.08
C GLN A 132 -8.94 -10.29 -17.72
N THR A 133 -8.24 -9.32 -17.15
CA THR A 133 -8.80 -7.99 -16.84
C THR A 133 -8.83 -7.17 -18.12
N GLU A 134 -10.01 -6.64 -18.49
CA GLU A 134 -10.14 -5.76 -19.65
C GLU A 134 -9.53 -4.38 -19.39
N GLU A 135 -9.26 -3.62 -20.46
CA GLU A 135 -8.81 -2.24 -20.29
C GLU A 135 -9.92 -1.40 -19.65
N ASP A 136 -9.50 -0.46 -18.81
CA ASP A 136 -10.36 0.43 -18.02
C ASP A 136 -11.39 -0.31 -17.15
N SER A 137 -11.05 -1.54 -16.74
CA SER A 137 -11.88 -2.35 -15.86
C SER A 137 -11.16 -2.76 -14.57
N GLU A 138 -11.93 -3.30 -13.63
CA GLU A 138 -11.50 -3.75 -12.33
C GLU A 138 -11.76 -5.25 -12.16
N THR A 139 -10.86 -5.94 -11.48
CA THR A 139 -10.99 -7.35 -11.10
C THR A 139 -10.74 -7.49 -9.61
N VAL A 140 -11.54 -8.31 -8.94
CA VAL A 140 -11.37 -8.65 -7.52
C VAL A 140 -10.79 -10.05 -7.39
N VAL A 141 -9.80 -10.20 -6.51
CA VAL A 141 -9.13 -11.48 -6.22
C VAL A 141 -9.12 -11.70 -4.71
N VAL A 142 -9.82 -12.73 -4.24
CA VAL A 142 -9.81 -13.12 -2.83
C VAL A 142 -8.80 -14.24 -2.63
N THR A 143 -7.78 -13.97 -1.80
CA THR A 143 -6.64 -14.86 -1.59
C THR A 143 -6.08 -14.74 -0.16
N HIS A 144 -4.79 -14.92 0.05
CA HIS A 144 -4.14 -15.13 1.34
C HIS A 144 -3.01 -14.13 1.60
N GLY A 145 -2.53 -14.11 2.84
CA GLY A 145 -1.54 -13.14 3.28
C GLY A 145 -0.21 -13.23 2.55
N PHE A 146 0.40 -14.42 2.49
CA PHE A 146 1.68 -14.60 1.78
C PHE A 146 1.54 -14.38 0.28
N PHE A 147 0.42 -14.79 -0.32
CA PHE A 147 0.16 -14.54 -1.73
C PHE A 147 0.16 -13.03 -2.04
N ILE A 148 -0.61 -12.25 -1.27
CA ILE A 148 -0.67 -10.78 -1.46
C ILE A 148 0.68 -10.14 -1.19
N GLY A 149 1.35 -10.51 -0.10
CA GLY A 149 2.69 -10.00 0.21
C GLY A 149 3.69 -10.26 -0.91
N THR A 150 3.64 -11.46 -1.51
CA THR A 150 4.49 -11.81 -2.65
C THR A 150 4.12 -11.02 -3.90
N ALA A 151 2.83 -10.89 -4.21
CA ALA A 151 2.36 -10.10 -5.35
C ALA A 151 2.81 -8.63 -5.27
N ILE A 152 2.66 -8.02 -4.09
CA ILE A 152 3.12 -6.65 -3.82
C ILE A 152 4.65 -6.57 -3.89
N GLY A 153 5.38 -7.48 -3.24
CA GLY A 153 6.85 -7.51 -3.27
C GLY A 153 7.42 -7.60 -4.68
N LEU A 154 6.88 -8.50 -5.51
CA LEU A 154 7.26 -8.64 -6.91
C LEU A 154 6.93 -7.39 -7.73
N THR A 155 5.77 -6.75 -7.48
CA THR A 155 5.40 -5.49 -8.15
C THR A 155 6.37 -4.37 -7.80
N LEU A 156 6.83 -4.31 -6.54
CA LEU A 156 7.83 -3.35 -6.07
C LEU A 156 9.27 -3.68 -6.56
N GLY A 157 9.46 -4.80 -7.25
CA GLY A 157 10.75 -5.21 -7.83
C GLY A 157 11.64 -6.04 -6.91
N PHE A 158 11.16 -6.44 -5.73
CA PHE A 158 11.93 -7.30 -4.83
C PHE A 158 11.94 -8.75 -5.36
N ASN A 159 13.11 -9.35 -5.40
CA ASN A 159 13.29 -10.72 -5.90
C ASN A 159 13.58 -11.74 -4.78
N THR A 160 14.04 -11.29 -3.61
CA THR A 160 14.42 -12.14 -2.48
C THR A 160 13.55 -11.88 -1.24
N TYR A 161 13.17 -12.93 -0.54
CA TYR A 161 12.49 -12.86 0.75
C TYR A 161 13.48 -12.51 1.90
N PRO A 162 13.03 -11.91 3.01
CA PRO A 162 11.70 -11.35 3.24
C PRO A 162 11.53 -10.01 2.52
N PHE A 163 10.36 -9.82 1.93
CA PHE A 163 10.02 -8.51 1.39
C PHE A 163 9.85 -7.49 2.52
N PRO A 164 10.13 -6.20 2.29
CA PRO A 164 9.93 -5.16 3.31
C PRO A 164 8.46 -4.79 3.46
N ILE A 165 7.63 -5.77 3.76
CA ILE A 165 6.16 -5.70 3.85
C ILE A 165 5.74 -6.24 5.21
N GLY A 166 4.86 -5.50 5.90
CA GLY A 166 4.29 -5.89 7.18
C GLY A 166 3.15 -6.90 7.06
N ASP A 167 2.54 -7.22 8.20
CA ASP A 167 1.41 -8.15 8.26
C ASP A 167 0.20 -7.60 7.49
N ILE A 168 -0.43 -8.45 6.71
CA ILE A 168 -1.62 -8.10 5.94
C ILE A 168 -2.86 -8.42 6.77
N THR A 169 -3.72 -7.44 6.98
CA THR A 169 -4.95 -7.57 7.79
C THR A 169 -5.99 -8.43 7.06
N ASN A 170 -6.74 -9.27 7.79
CA ASN A 170 -7.86 -10.00 7.21
C ASN A 170 -8.88 -9.04 6.57
N THR A 171 -9.38 -9.37 5.41
CA THR A 171 -10.25 -8.58 4.52
C THR A 171 -9.66 -7.25 4.03
N SER A 172 -8.39 -6.94 4.32
CA SER A 172 -7.77 -5.74 3.76
C SER A 172 -7.65 -5.83 2.24
N ILE A 173 -7.70 -4.66 1.61
CA ILE A 173 -7.64 -4.46 0.16
C ILE A 173 -6.25 -3.95 -0.20
N SER A 174 -5.60 -4.64 -1.12
CA SER A 174 -4.36 -4.20 -1.76
C SER A 174 -4.59 -4.11 -3.26
N THR A 175 -4.20 -3.02 -3.90
CA THR A 175 -4.51 -2.74 -5.29
C THR A 175 -3.24 -2.60 -6.11
N ILE A 176 -3.15 -3.37 -7.18
CA ILE A 176 -2.12 -3.22 -8.21
C ILE A 176 -2.79 -2.72 -9.48
N VAL A 177 -2.20 -1.71 -10.10
CA VAL A 177 -2.64 -1.19 -11.39
C VAL A 177 -1.61 -1.51 -12.46
N LYS A 178 -2.08 -1.75 -13.68
CA LYS A 178 -1.24 -1.95 -14.86
C LYS A 178 -1.63 -0.97 -15.96
N ARG A 179 -0.64 -0.22 -16.43
CA ARG A 179 -0.75 0.66 -17.60
C ARG A 179 0.27 0.18 -18.62
N GLU A 180 -0.20 -0.29 -19.78
CA GLU A 180 0.67 -0.91 -20.79
C GLU A 180 1.57 -2.00 -20.17
N THR A 181 2.86 -1.77 -20.05
CA THR A 181 3.84 -2.70 -19.49
C THR A 181 4.20 -2.41 -18.02
N VAL A 182 3.76 -1.27 -17.47
CA VAL A 182 4.13 -0.84 -16.11
C VAL A 182 3.08 -1.26 -15.09
N THR A 183 3.50 -2.00 -14.08
CA THR A 183 2.70 -2.34 -12.88
C THR A 183 3.14 -1.49 -11.70
N GLN A 184 2.18 -0.99 -10.92
CA GLN A 184 2.41 -0.14 -9.75
C GLN A 184 1.51 -0.55 -8.59
N VAL A 185 2.00 -0.41 -7.36
CA VAL A 185 1.17 -0.51 -6.16
C VAL A 185 0.40 0.80 -6.01
N ASN A 186 -0.92 0.73 -6.10
CA ASN A 186 -1.82 1.87 -5.90
C ASN A 186 -2.25 1.98 -4.44
N LYS A 187 -2.54 0.84 -3.82
CA LYS A 187 -2.98 0.75 -2.43
C LYS A 187 -2.43 -0.52 -1.80
N PHE A 188 -2.09 -0.46 -0.51
CA PHE A 188 -1.66 -1.64 0.23
C PHE A 188 -2.28 -1.69 1.62
N ASN A 189 -2.84 -2.86 1.97
CA ASN A 189 -3.34 -3.24 3.29
C ASN A 189 -4.41 -2.28 3.86
N ASP A 190 -5.34 -1.83 3.02
CA ASP A 190 -6.43 -0.95 3.40
C ASP A 190 -7.57 -1.74 4.07
N SER A 191 -7.74 -1.58 5.37
CA SER A 191 -8.75 -2.24 6.20
C SER A 191 -9.71 -1.26 6.89
N ILE A 192 -9.86 -0.05 6.36
CA ILE A 192 -10.66 1.03 6.99
C ILE A 192 -12.14 0.66 7.16
N HIS A 193 -12.66 -0.29 6.37
CA HIS A 193 -14.03 -0.80 6.51
C HIS A 193 -14.27 -1.54 7.82
N LEU A 194 -13.22 -2.08 8.44
CA LEU A 194 -13.33 -2.77 9.74
C LEU A 194 -13.53 -1.77 10.89
N SER A 195 -12.87 -0.63 10.83
CA SER A 195 -13.00 0.48 11.76
C SER A 195 -12.26 1.69 11.20
N LYS A 196 -12.81 2.90 11.36
CA LYS A 196 -12.09 4.15 11.07
C LYS A 196 -10.75 4.23 11.82
N GLU A 197 -10.68 3.63 13.00
CA GLU A 197 -9.48 3.57 13.82
C GLU A 197 -8.40 2.63 13.27
N SER A 198 -8.71 1.80 12.27
CA SER A 198 -7.71 0.93 11.62
C SER A 198 -6.64 1.73 10.87
N ILE A 199 -6.93 2.97 10.49
CA ILE A 199 -5.97 3.90 9.88
C ILE A 199 -4.80 4.22 10.82
N ASP A 200 -5.04 4.22 12.14
CA ASP A 200 -4.05 4.50 13.19
C ASP A 200 -3.56 3.24 13.91
N PHE A 201 -3.98 2.06 13.46
CA PHE A 201 -3.67 0.79 14.13
C PHE A 201 -2.17 0.55 14.35
N PRO A 202 -1.27 0.85 13.38
CA PRO A 202 0.16 0.67 13.62
C PRO A 202 0.68 1.53 14.78
N ALA A 203 0.24 2.78 14.90
CA ALA A 203 0.65 3.67 15.98
C ALA A 203 0.11 3.23 17.36
N LYS A 204 -1.04 2.55 17.40
CA LYS A 204 -1.58 1.94 18.63
C LYS A 204 -0.77 0.73 19.08
N SER A 205 -0.27 -0.08 18.15
CA SER A 205 0.28 -1.42 18.40
C SER A 205 1.80 -1.51 18.36
N LYS A 206 2.50 -0.51 17.82
CA LYS A 206 3.97 -0.49 17.63
C LYS A 206 4.59 0.65 18.40
N ASP A 207 5.83 0.45 18.87
CA ASP A 207 6.56 1.46 19.63
C ASP A 207 7.12 2.56 18.73
N ASN A 208 7.50 2.22 17.51
CA ASN A 208 8.02 3.13 16.51
C ASN A 208 7.21 3.01 15.22
N VAL A 209 6.76 4.12 14.70
CA VAL A 209 5.95 4.20 13.49
C VAL A 209 6.23 5.50 12.75
N ILE A 210 6.31 5.43 11.44
CA ILE A 210 6.37 6.59 10.57
C ILE A 210 5.11 6.59 9.72
N THR A 211 4.27 7.61 9.91
CA THR A 211 3.02 7.75 9.17
C THR A 211 3.05 9.04 8.37
N PHE A 212 2.81 8.91 7.08
CA PHE A 212 2.62 10.03 6.17
C PHE A 212 1.15 10.21 5.85
N ILE A 213 0.71 11.45 5.76
CA ILE A 213 -0.59 11.83 5.22
C ILE A 213 -0.39 12.85 4.11
N ARG A 214 -0.97 12.60 2.93
CA ARG A 214 -1.00 13.59 1.88
C ARG A 214 -2.00 14.67 2.22
N HIS A 215 -1.68 15.93 1.93
CA HIS A 215 -2.60 17.07 2.11
C HIS A 215 -3.98 16.82 1.48
N GLY A 216 -5.00 17.48 2.00
CA GLY A 216 -6.36 17.48 1.46
C GLY A 216 -6.43 18.11 0.05
N GLN A 217 -7.61 18.08 -0.56
CA GLN A 217 -7.81 18.58 -1.92
C GLN A 217 -7.55 20.10 -2.01
N THR A 218 -6.95 20.54 -3.12
CA THR A 218 -6.80 21.94 -3.54
C THR A 218 -7.51 22.13 -4.89
N ASP A 219 -7.76 23.36 -5.31
CA ASP A 219 -8.34 23.63 -6.64
C ASP A 219 -7.42 23.10 -7.76
N SER A 220 -6.11 23.27 -7.63
CA SER A 220 -5.15 22.69 -8.59
C SER A 220 -5.23 21.15 -8.68
N ASN A 221 -5.59 20.44 -7.61
CA ASN A 221 -5.83 19.00 -7.70
C ASN A 221 -7.08 18.70 -8.52
N LEU A 222 -8.14 19.51 -8.36
CA LEU A 222 -9.38 19.37 -9.13
C LEU A 222 -9.16 19.66 -10.63
N GLU A 223 -8.33 20.65 -10.95
CA GLU A 223 -7.96 21.04 -12.31
C GLU A 223 -6.88 20.13 -12.93
N GLY A 224 -6.29 19.19 -12.18
CA GLY A 224 -5.24 18.30 -12.66
C GLY A 224 -3.89 18.99 -12.88
N ILE A 225 -3.65 20.11 -12.21
CA ILE A 225 -2.42 20.91 -12.28
C ILE A 225 -1.37 20.34 -11.33
N TRP A 226 -0.15 20.17 -11.82
CA TRP A 226 1.02 19.77 -11.04
C TRP A 226 1.57 20.99 -10.31
N GLN A 227 1.40 21.00 -8.97
CA GLN A 227 1.65 22.19 -8.15
C GLN A 227 3.13 22.41 -7.83
N GLY A 228 3.87 21.32 -7.50
CA GLY A 228 5.25 21.45 -7.02
C GLY A 228 5.36 22.44 -5.85
N HIS A 229 6.16 23.48 -6.01
CA HIS A 229 6.39 24.52 -5.03
C HIS A 229 5.32 25.64 -5.00
N ILE A 230 4.32 25.62 -5.90
CA ILE A 230 3.19 26.56 -5.83
C ILE A 230 2.40 26.31 -4.54
N ASP A 231 2.29 27.33 -3.69
CA ASP A 231 1.72 27.23 -2.34
C ASP A 231 0.23 27.59 -2.30
N ASN A 232 -0.61 26.68 -2.82
CA ASN A 232 -2.06 26.78 -2.78
C ASN A 232 -2.64 26.28 -1.46
N PRO A 233 -3.73 26.89 -0.94
CA PRO A 233 -4.45 26.39 0.23
C PRO A 233 -5.33 25.19 -0.12
N LEU A 234 -5.91 24.55 0.89
CA LEU A 234 -7.01 23.62 0.72
C LEU A 234 -8.22 24.33 0.15
N ASN A 235 -9.00 23.62 -0.68
CA ASN A 235 -10.33 24.05 -1.07
C ASN A 235 -11.38 23.59 -0.02
N GLU A 236 -12.65 23.95 -0.22
CA GLU A 236 -13.73 23.61 0.72
C GLU A 236 -13.86 22.09 0.95
N THR A 237 -13.72 21.29 -0.11
CA THR A 237 -13.73 19.83 -0.02
C THR A 237 -12.56 19.31 0.81
N GLY A 238 -11.35 19.82 0.56
CA GLY A 238 -10.16 19.46 1.33
C GLY A 238 -10.28 19.78 2.82
N ILE A 239 -10.84 20.96 3.16
CA ILE A 239 -11.11 21.35 4.55
C ILE A 239 -12.12 20.41 5.19
N LYS A 240 -13.25 20.16 4.53
CA LYS A 240 -14.31 19.28 5.02
C LYS A 240 -13.81 17.86 5.25
N GLU A 241 -13.14 17.28 4.27
CA GLU A 241 -12.63 15.90 4.35
C GLU A 241 -11.53 15.75 5.42
N ALA A 242 -10.59 16.72 5.51
CA ALA A 242 -9.56 16.71 6.55
C ALA A 242 -10.15 16.79 7.96
N SER A 243 -11.19 17.61 8.16
CA SER A 243 -11.89 17.74 9.44
C SER A 243 -12.53 16.43 9.93
N LEU A 244 -12.93 15.54 9.02
CA LEU A 244 -13.46 14.21 9.37
C LEU A 244 -12.40 13.28 9.99
N LEU A 245 -11.12 13.60 9.82
CA LEU A 245 -10.00 12.86 10.41
C LEU A 245 -9.64 13.33 11.82
N LYS A 246 -10.28 14.42 12.30
CA LYS A 246 -9.99 14.97 13.62
C LYS A 246 -10.12 13.91 14.71
N GLY A 247 -9.08 13.78 15.52
CA GLY A 247 -9.04 12.87 16.65
C GLY A 247 -8.81 11.39 16.30
N LEU A 248 -8.57 11.02 15.03
CA LEU A 248 -8.17 9.65 14.67
C LEU A 248 -6.69 9.38 14.95
N PHE A 249 -5.84 10.40 14.87
CA PHE A 249 -4.38 10.28 15.02
C PHE A 249 -3.92 10.79 16.39
N LYS A 250 -4.17 9.99 17.44
CA LYS A 250 -3.88 10.39 18.84
C LYS A 250 -2.60 9.78 19.42
N ASN A 251 -2.06 8.75 18.77
CA ASN A 251 -1.00 7.92 19.35
C ASN A 251 0.39 8.28 18.84
N TYR A 252 0.62 9.55 18.47
CA TYR A 252 1.90 10.04 17.95
C TYR A 252 2.61 10.90 18.99
N ASN A 253 3.96 10.84 18.95
CA ASN A 253 4.82 11.64 19.82
C ASN A 253 5.17 12.99 19.17
N LEU A 254 5.20 13.01 17.83
CA LEU A 254 5.62 14.18 17.07
C LEU A 254 4.77 14.33 15.81
N TYR A 255 4.33 15.56 15.57
CA TYR A 255 3.53 15.98 14.42
C TYR A 255 4.35 16.98 13.62
N ILE A 256 4.68 16.63 12.37
CA ILE A 256 5.54 17.44 11.51
C ILE A 256 4.79 17.76 10.22
N SER A 257 4.91 18.98 9.73
CA SER A 257 4.28 19.38 8.47
C SER A 257 5.27 20.04 7.53
N SER A 258 5.06 19.83 6.22
CA SER A 258 5.55 20.74 5.21
C SER A 258 5.10 22.17 5.52
N PRO A 259 5.93 23.20 5.22
CA PRO A 259 5.54 24.62 5.40
C PRO A 259 4.39 25.05 4.47
N TYR A 260 4.12 24.31 3.38
CA TYR A 260 3.10 24.72 2.43
C TYR A 260 1.69 24.65 3.03
N LYS A 261 0.89 25.69 2.75
CA LYS A 261 -0.45 25.90 3.31
C LYS A 261 -1.31 24.63 3.28
N ARG A 262 -1.42 23.96 2.15
CA ARG A 262 -2.24 22.76 2.00
C ARG A 262 -1.88 21.62 2.97
N ALA A 263 -0.59 21.40 3.25
CA ALA A 263 -0.15 20.36 4.17
C ALA A 263 -0.34 20.80 5.63
N ASN A 264 0.07 22.03 5.97
CA ASN A 264 -0.07 22.57 7.32
C ASN A 264 -1.54 22.70 7.72
N GLN A 265 -2.41 23.23 6.86
CA GLN A 265 -3.85 23.29 7.09
C GLN A 265 -4.44 21.89 7.31
N THR A 266 -4.01 20.90 6.52
CA THR A 266 -4.47 19.52 6.70
C THR A 266 -4.15 19.00 8.10
N LEU A 267 -2.90 19.13 8.55
CA LEU A 267 -2.50 18.63 9.85
C LEU A 267 -3.15 19.41 11.01
N SER A 268 -3.29 20.73 10.87
CA SER A 268 -3.97 21.59 11.86
C SER A 268 -5.46 21.25 12.03
N LEU A 269 -6.13 20.75 11.00
CA LEU A 269 -7.51 20.26 11.08
C LEU A 269 -7.62 18.91 11.77
N ILE A 270 -6.57 18.08 11.72
CA ILE A 270 -6.54 16.71 12.24
C ILE A 270 -6.18 16.66 13.72
N THR A 271 -5.24 17.52 14.17
CA THR A 271 -4.72 17.51 15.54
C THR A 271 -4.72 18.89 16.19
N GLU A 272 -4.83 18.91 17.52
CA GLU A 272 -4.63 20.09 18.36
C GLU A 272 -3.22 20.12 18.99
N ASN A 273 -2.39 19.11 18.72
CA ASN A 273 -1.02 19.06 19.20
C ASN A 273 -0.15 20.09 18.48
N ASN A 274 1.00 20.41 19.10
CA ASN A 274 2.01 21.25 18.46
C ASN A 274 2.52 20.62 17.16
N ILE A 275 2.60 21.41 16.10
CA ILE A 275 3.07 20.98 14.78
C ILE A 275 4.43 21.64 14.53
N GLU A 276 5.44 20.80 14.32
CA GLU A 276 6.75 21.25 13.87
C GLU A 276 6.73 21.40 12.34
N ILE A 277 7.45 22.38 11.82
CA ILE A 277 7.55 22.66 10.39
C ILE A 277 8.92 22.16 9.89
N SER A 278 8.93 21.47 8.76
CA SER A 278 10.15 21.02 8.12
C SER A 278 10.10 21.21 6.61
N ASP A 279 11.10 21.88 6.06
CA ASP A 279 11.28 22.08 4.62
C ASP A 279 11.56 20.74 3.90
N GLU A 280 12.08 19.74 4.63
CA GLU A 280 12.30 18.40 4.08
C GLU A 280 11.01 17.67 3.69
N LEU A 281 9.85 18.17 4.13
CA LEU A 281 8.52 17.64 3.78
C LEU A 281 7.83 18.44 2.66
N THR A 282 8.48 19.44 2.04
CA THR A 282 7.92 20.17 0.88
C THR A 282 7.64 19.21 -0.30
N GLU A 283 6.76 19.59 -1.20
CA GLU A 283 6.58 18.83 -2.44
C GLU A 283 7.88 18.85 -3.26
N MET A 284 8.06 17.85 -4.08
CA MET A 284 9.15 17.81 -5.06
C MET A 284 9.13 19.10 -5.88
N ASN A 285 10.33 19.66 -6.10
CA ASN A 285 10.50 20.67 -7.14
C ASN A 285 10.25 20.01 -8.49
N LEU A 286 9.21 20.44 -9.18
CA LEU A 286 8.81 19.87 -10.46
C LEU A 286 9.46 20.57 -11.67
N GLY A 287 10.30 21.60 -11.42
CA GLY A 287 10.97 22.34 -12.47
C GLY A 287 9.94 22.92 -13.48
N GLN A 288 10.20 22.74 -14.75
CA GLN A 288 9.35 23.28 -15.83
C GLN A 288 7.96 22.63 -15.92
N TRP A 289 7.62 21.67 -15.07
CA TRP A 289 6.27 21.08 -15.02
C TRP A 289 5.34 21.80 -14.07
N GLU A 290 5.85 22.70 -13.23
CA GLU A 290 5.02 23.42 -12.26
C GLU A 290 3.97 24.28 -12.97
N GLY A 291 2.74 24.19 -12.50
CA GLY A 291 1.59 24.91 -13.07
C GLY A 291 1.01 24.30 -14.35
N LEU A 292 1.55 23.20 -14.85
CA LEU A 292 1.06 22.50 -16.03
C LEU A 292 0.14 21.34 -15.67
N THR A 293 -0.79 21.02 -16.57
CA THR A 293 -1.56 19.77 -16.54
C THR A 293 -0.73 18.60 -17.09
N THR A 294 -1.12 17.36 -16.76
CA THR A 294 -0.48 16.16 -17.32
C THR A 294 -0.44 16.16 -18.85
N SER A 295 -1.52 16.63 -19.49
CA SER A 295 -1.60 16.73 -20.96
C SER A 295 -0.57 17.69 -21.53
N GLU A 296 -0.41 18.86 -20.93
CA GLU A 296 0.59 19.86 -21.35
C GLU A 296 2.02 19.35 -21.15
N ILE A 297 2.28 18.65 -20.02
CA ILE A 297 3.57 18.04 -19.74
C ILE A 297 3.89 16.97 -20.79
N LEU A 298 2.95 16.09 -21.12
CA LEU A 298 3.13 15.07 -22.15
C LEU A 298 3.38 15.67 -23.52
N ASN A 299 2.67 16.75 -23.88
CA ASN A 299 2.86 17.43 -25.16
C ASN A 299 4.25 18.09 -25.28
N LYS A 300 4.77 18.68 -24.19
CA LYS A 300 6.02 19.44 -24.21
C LYS A 300 7.25 18.60 -23.80
N TYR A 301 7.07 17.64 -22.87
CA TYR A 301 8.15 16.98 -22.15
C TYR A 301 7.99 15.46 -22.10
N GLN A 302 7.30 14.82 -23.06
CA GLN A 302 6.93 13.40 -23.04
C GLN A 302 8.09 12.47 -22.67
N LYS A 303 9.27 12.65 -23.30
CA LYS A 303 10.44 11.81 -23.05
C LYS A 303 10.91 11.93 -21.59
N ASN A 304 11.03 13.16 -21.07
CA ASN A 304 11.46 13.38 -19.68
C ASN A 304 10.40 12.85 -18.70
N PHE A 305 9.10 13.02 -19.02
CA PHE A 305 7.99 12.51 -18.21
C PHE A 305 8.03 10.98 -18.06
N ILE A 306 8.16 10.26 -19.18
CA ILE A 306 8.23 8.79 -19.18
C ILE A 306 9.48 8.33 -18.42
N GLU A 307 10.63 8.94 -18.70
CA GLU A 307 11.90 8.58 -18.07
C GLU A 307 11.83 8.76 -16.54
N ALA A 308 11.38 9.93 -16.07
CA ALA A 308 11.37 10.27 -14.65
C ALA A 308 10.32 9.49 -13.83
N LEU A 309 9.14 9.22 -14.41
CA LEU A 309 8.08 8.56 -13.65
C LEU A 309 8.13 7.03 -13.69
N PHE A 310 8.73 6.44 -14.72
CA PHE A 310 8.57 5.00 -14.97
C PHE A 310 9.88 4.24 -15.16
N ILE A 311 10.96 4.93 -15.55
CA ILE A 311 12.20 4.26 -15.94
C ILE A 311 13.33 4.50 -14.93
N ASN A 312 13.66 5.77 -14.65
CA ASN A 312 14.85 6.11 -13.89
C ASN A 312 14.53 7.11 -12.77
N HIS A 313 14.51 6.63 -11.54
CA HIS A 313 14.20 7.42 -10.33
C HIS A 313 15.23 8.53 -10.02
N LYS A 314 16.37 8.59 -10.74
CA LYS A 314 17.36 9.66 -10.66
C LYS A 314 17.14 10.76 -11.71
N THR A 315 16.23 10.55 -12.64
CA THR A 315 15.88 11.57 -13.63
C THR A 315 15.08 12.69 -12.95
N LYS A 316 15.50 13.92 -13.18
CA LYS A 316 14.85 15.12 -12.64
C LYS A 316 13.51 15.38 -13.32
N TYR A 317 12.52 15.75 -12.53
CA TYR A 317 11.22 16.19 -13.00
C TYR A 317 11.37 17.58 -13.66
N GLY A 318 10.66 17.80 -14.76
CA GLY A 318 10.70 19.07 -15.46
C GLY A 318 12.10 19.54 -15.86
N ILE A 319 13.03 18.61 -16.08
CA ILE A 319 14.43 18.83 -16.52
C ILE A 319 15.34 19.36 -15.40
N ASP A 320 14.94 20.40 -14.69
CA ASP A 320 15.73 21.13 -13.70
C ASP A 320 15.19 21.02 -12.26
N GLY A 321 14.10 20.27 -12.08
CA GLY A 321 13.51 20.02 -10.77
C GLY A 321 14.25 18.96 -9.94
N GLU A 322 13.53 18.32 -9.04
CA GLU A 322 14.04 17.28 -8.13
C GLU A 322 13.72 15.88 -8.70
N SER A 323 14.54 14.90 -8.44
CA SER A 323 14.28 13.50 -8.76
C SER A 323 13.61 12.77 -7.59
N ILE A 324 12.99 11.61 -7.85
CA ILE A 324 12.43 10.73 -6.81
C ILE A 324 13.53 10.36 -5.78
N HIS A 325 14.76 10.11 -6.26
CA HIS A 325 15.89 9.77 -5.40
C HIS A 325 16.25 10.93 -4.46
N GLU A 326 16.39 12.15 -4.98
CA GLU A 326 16.73 13.34 -4.18
C GLU A 326 15.64 13.63 -3.13
N ALA A 327 14.36 13.64 -3.54
CA ALA A 327 13.24 13.85 -2.63
C ALA A 327 13.15 12.76 -1.54
N GLY A 328 13.35 11.50 -1.91
CA GLY A 328 13.38 10.40 -0.96
C GLY A 328 14.52 10.52 0.05
N LYS A 329 15.70 10.95 -0.42
CA LYS A 329 16.89 11.08 0.44
C LYS A 329 16.78 12.18 1.47
N ARG A 330 16.22 13.37 1.13
CA ARG A 330 16.02 14.44 2.12
C ARG A 330 15.06 14.01 3.23
N VAL A 331 13.98 13.30 2.91
CA VAL A 331 13.05 12.79 3.93
C VAL A 331 13.70 11.67 4.77
N GLU A 332 14.52 10.78 4.18
CA GLU A 332 15.29 9.79 4.93
C GLU A 332 16.23 10.46 5.93
N ASN A 333 16.94 11.54 5.53
CA ASN A 333 17.81 12.30 6.42
C ASN A 333 17.01 12.91 7.59
N LEU A 334 15.88 13.57 7.32
CA LEU A 334 14.99 14.08 8.37
C LEU A 334 14.63 12.99 9.39
N ILE A 335 14.21 11.81 8.91
CA ILE A 335 13.80 10.71 9.78
C ILE A 335 14.98 10.17 10.59
N SER A 336 16.19 10.12 10.01
CA SER A 336 17.38 9.62 10.71
C SER A 336 17.84 10.54 11.83
N ASP A 337 17.55 11.83 11.74
CA ASP A 337 17.88 12.82 12.77
C ASP A 337 16.87 12.82 13.94
N LEU A 338 15.73 12.18 13.73
CA LEU A 338 14.70 12.01 14.76
C LEU A 338 14.94 10.72 15.53
N GLU A 339 14.85 10.80 16.86
CA GLU A 339 14.89 9.60 17.70
C GLU A 339 13.74 8.66 17.34
N LYS A 340 13.87 7.35 17.72
CA LYS A 340 12.81 6.35 17.56
C LYS A 340 11.52 6.82 18.23
N LYS A 341 10.54 7.24 17.44
CA LYS A 341 9.26 7.83 17.89
C LYS A 341 8.13 7.41 16.96
N LYS A 342 6.92 7.72 17.40
CA LYS A 342 5.74 7.64 16.56
C LYS A 342 5.55 9.00 15.88
N LEU A 343 5.80 9.05 14.58
CA LEU A 343 5.82 10.28 13.77
C LEU A 343 4.59 10.34 12.87
N LEU A 344 3.86 11.46 12.90
CA LEU A 344 2.83 11.79 11.91
C LEU A 344 3.32 12.97 11.08
N MET A 345 3.48 12.77 9.78
CA MET A 345 4.04 13.75 8.85
C MET A 345 3.01 14.11 7.77
N ALA A 346 2.64 15.39 7.69
CA ALA A 346 1.81 15.91 6.60
C ALA A 346 2.71 16.43 5.46
N SER A 347 2.53 15.87 4.27
CA SER A 347 3.34 16.17 3.11
C SER A 347 2.54 16.03 1.80
N HIS A 348 3.21 15.77 0.69
CA HIS A 348 2.69 15.84 -0.66
C HIS A 348 2.85 14.52 -1.40
N GLY A 349 2.17 14.41 -2.53
CA GLY A 349 2.08 13.14 -3.25
C GLY A 349 3.43 12.62 -3.75
N GLY A 350 4.20 13.47 -4.41
CA GLY A 350 5.52 13.11 -4.96
C GLY A 350 6.52 12.80 -3.84
N THR A 351 6.57 13.63 -2.82
CA THR A 351 7.47 13.48 -1.67
C THR A 351 7.17 12.21 -0.86
N ILE A 352 5.90 11.90 -0.58
CA ILE A 352 5.52 10.67 0.15
C ILE A 352 5.90 9.43 -0.66
N LYS A 353 5.57 9.39 -1.97
CA LYS A 353 5.99 8.30 -2.86
C LYS A 353 7.50 8.10 -2.81
N SER A 354 8.26 9.19 -2.94
CA SER A 354 9.72 9.18 -2.97
C SER A 354 10.32 8.71 -1.64
N ALA A 355 9.79 9.22 -0.52
CA ALA A 355 10.21 8.82 0.82
C ALA A 355 10.00 7.31 1.06
N ILE A 356 8.80 6.80 0.77
CA ILE A 356 8.49 5.37 0.98
C ILE A 356 9.37 4.49 0.09
N THR A 357 9.50 4.84 -1.21
CA THR A 357 10.36 4.12 -2.16
C THR A 357 11.79 4.01 -1.66
N ASN A 358 12.35 5.11 -1.13
CA ASN A 358 13.71 5.17 -0.62
C ASN A 358 13.87 4.40 0.70
N LEU A 359 12.96 4.60 1.66
CA LEU A 359 13.01 3.97 2.98
C LEU A 359 12.90 2.44 2.92
N ILE A 360 12.03 1.89 2.05
CA ILE A 360 11.95 0.44 1.85
C ILE A 360 13.08 -0.10 0.95
N LYS A 361 13.92 0.77 0.41
CA LYS A 361 15.01 0.44 -0.53
C LYS A 361 14.50 -0.34 -1.74
N SER A 362 13.48 0.22 -2.41
CA SER A 362 12.98 -0.35 -3.67
C SER A 362 14.11 -0.46 -4.69
N PRO A 363 14.23 -1.60 -5.41
CA PRO A 363 15.27 -1.78 -6.41
C PRO A 363 15.26 -0.69 -7.47
N ASP A 364 16.43 -0.22 -7.91
CA ASP A 364 16.59 0.89 -8.85
C ASP A 364 15.75 0.70 -10.14
N SER A 365 15.66 -0.54 -10.63
CA SER A 365 14.87 -0.90 -11.82
C SER A 365 13.35 -0.67 -11.66
N LYS A 366 12.86 -0.48 -10.43
CA LYS A 366 11.44 -0.27 -10.11
C LYS A 366 11.17 0.99 -9.30
N ALA A 367 12.20 1.63 -8.76
CA ALA A 367 12.03 2.76 -7.84
C ALA A 367 11.19 3.91 -8.44
N ALA A 368 11.33 4.21 -9.74
CA ALA A 368 10.50 5.23 -10.39
C ALA A 368 9.02 4.84 -10.48
N SER A 369 8.74 3.57 -10.75
CA SER A 369 7.40 3.05 -11.05
C SER A 369 6.78 2.19 -9.93
N ALA A 370 7.41 2.10 -8.75
CA ALA A 370 6.97 1.20 -7.67
C ALA A 370 5.53 1.51 -7.19
N PHE A 371 5.22 2.79 -7.03
CA PHE A 371 3.95 3.25 -6.50
C PHE A 371 3.28 4.27 -7.42
N THR A 372 1.95 4.35 -7.37
CA THR A 372 1.22 5.52 -7.85
C THR A 372 1.38 6.68 -6.86
N ILE A 373 1.00 7.89 -7.25
CA ILE A 373 0.89 9.00 -6.28
C ILE A 373 -0.27 8.71 -5.32
N PRO A 374 -0.08 8.86 -3.98
CA PRO A 374 -1.18 8.68 -3.03
C PRO A 374 -2.32 9.67 -3.28
N ASN A 375 -3.55 9.30 -2.96
CA ASN A 375 -4.72 10.18 -3.02
C ASN A 375 -4.62 11.32 -2.00
N ASN A 376 -5.37 12.40 -2.17
CA ASN A 376 -5.55 13.40 -1.12
C ASN A 376 -6.04 12.71 0.17
N LEU A 377 -5.47 13.09 1.31
CA LEU A 377 -5.67 12.45 2.61
C LEU A 377 -5.32 10.95 2.68
N GLY A 378 -4.66 10.42 1.65
CA GLY A 378 -4.12 9.06 1.68
C GLY A 378 -3.04 8.92 2.75
N VAL A 379 -3.23 7.92 3.62
CA VAL A 379 -2.33 7.61 4.73
C VAL A 379 -1.43 6.44 4.37
N SER A 380 -0.15 6.58 4.62
CA SER A 380 0.84 5.53 4.39
C SER A 380 1.70 5.35 5.62
N CYS A 381 1.96 4.11 6.00
CA CYS A 381 2.62 3.79 7.25
C CYS A 381 3.79 2.83 7.06
N LEU A 382 4.90 3.14 7.73
CA LEU A 382 6.09 2.31 7.81
C LEU A 382 6.38 1.96 9.29
N VAL A 383 6.82 0.74 9.51
CA VAL A 383 7.26 0.27 10.82
C VAL A 383 8.75 -0.03 10.75
N PRO A 384 9.61 0.73 11.46
CA PRO A 384 11.03 0.42 11.53
C PRO A 384 11.28 -0.82 12.41
N LYS A 385 12.12 -1.72 11.92
CA LYS A 385 12.57 -2.91 12.64
C LYS A 385 13.97 -3.30 12.15
N ASP A 386 14.90 -3.55 13.07
CA ASP A 386 16.25 -4.05 12.77
C ASP A 386 16.98 -3.22 11.68
N ASN A 387 16.96 -1.88 11.82
CA ASN A 387 17.52 -0.91 10.86
C ASN A 387 16.94 -0.99 9.44
N LYS A 388 15.75 -1.59 9.29
CA LYS A 388 14.98 -1.66 8.04
C LYS A 388 13.61 -1.05 8.25
N TYR A 389 12.99 -0.61 7.18
CA TYR A 389 11.60 -0.12 7.18
C TYR A 389 10.71 -1.14 6.47
N PHE A 390 9.60 -1.48 7.11
CA PHE A 390 8.58 -2.38 6.57
C PHE A 390 7.33 -1.58 6.24
N LEU A 391 6.88 -1.67 5.01
CA LEU A 391 5.64 -1.06 4.56
C LEU A 391 4.46 -1.76 5.25
N TRP A 392 3.76 -1.04 6.12
CA TRP A 392 2.58 -1.55 6.81
C TRP A 392 1.31 -1.27 6.01
N SER A 393 1.20 -0.06 5.48
CA SER A 393 0.09 0.33 4.61
C SER A 393 0.53 1.43 3.64
N TYR A 394 -0.16 1.54 2.51
CA TYR A 394 0.06 2.57 1.51
C TYR A 394 -1.26 3.10 0.98
N ASN A 395 -1.39 4.45 0.96
CA ASN A 395 -2.52 5.15 0.36
C ASN A 395 -3.88 4.66 0.90
N VAL A 396 -3.96 4.45 2.23
CA VAL A 396 -5.17 4.02 2.92
C VAL A 396 -6.07 5.22 3.18
N GLY A 397 -7.36 5.07 2.96
CA GLY A 397 -8.39 6.05 3.30
C GLY A 397 -8.84 6.89 2.09
N LYS A 398 -10.08 6.97 1.85
CA LYS A 398 -10.99 8.10 1.78
C LYS A 398 -12.06 7.80 2.82
N ILE A 399 -12.15 8.64 3.84
CA ILE A 399 -13.23 8.56 4.81
C ILE A 399 -14.44 9.25 4.19
N GLY A 400 -15.15 8.51 3.39
CA GLY A 400 -16.42 8.85 2.79
C GLY A 400 -16.90 7.60 2.10
N TYR A 401 -18.07 7.13 2.47
CA TYR A 401 -18.80 6.06 1.79
C TYR A 401 -19.23 6.56 0.42
N GLU A 402 -18.30 6.79 -0.46
CA GLU A 402 -18.58 6.82 -1.88
C GLU A 402 -18.03 5.52 -2.41
N ASN A 403 -18.94 4.72 -2.98
CA ASN A 403 -18.63 3.55 -3.78
C ASN A 403 -17.34 3.85 -4.55
N ILE A 404 -16.37 2.93 -4.48
CA ILE A 404 -15.17 3.04 -5.30
C ILE A 404 -15.63 2.92 -6.76
N SER A 405 -16.21 3.98 -7.27
CA SER A 405 -16.32 4.23 -8.69
C SER A 405 -15.11 5.10 -9.03
N TYR A 406 -14.04 4.48 -9.45
CA TYR A 406 -12.95 5.16 -10.11
C TYR A 406 -13.43 5.62 -11.49
N ASN A 407 -14.33 6.59 -11.51
CA ASN A 407 -14.73 7.25 -12.74
C ASN A 407 -13.85 8.49 -12.94
N LYS A 408 -13.06 8.37 -13.97
CA LYS A 408 -12.33 9.32 -14.82
C LYS A 408 -10.93 9.68 -14.37
#